data_88d246e91c112c81b8701d2052d1871e
#
_entry.id   88d246e91c112c81b8701d2052d1871e
#
_cell.length_a   1.000
_cell.length_b   1.000
_cell.length_c   1.000
_cell.angle_alpha   90.00
_cell.angle_beta   90.00
_cell.angle_gamma   90.00
#
_symmetry.space_group_name_H-M   'P 1'
#
loop_
_entity.id
_entity.type
_entity.pdbx_description
1 polymer ?
#
loop_
_entity_poly.entity_id
_entity_poly.type
_entity_poly.pdbx_seq_one_letter_code
_entity_poly.pdbx_strand_id
1 'polypeptide(L)'
;MEEMIKKVVSVLKKLKIPYVIIGGIPASIWGRPRMTVDTDIVLSISENKVDLFLEMLKKEKFKVYPLKKIKEKLSAGLPVKIAYTKHFSIDLRLATLSIDNKAMKRAKVKKLFDVRLRICSPEDLIIYKLIRFQEIDVFDIKNVIIRWGKKLDWDYIRNTLDEFAKETGNKKVLLNLNKIKRYKIK
;
A
#
# COMPACT_ATOMS: atom_id res chain seq x y z
N MET A 1 -1.29 -16.93 3.09
CA MET A 1 -1.64 -15.63 2.48
C MET A 1 -3.14 -15.34 2.60
N GLU A 2 -3.99 -16.18 2.00
CA GLU A 2 -5.44 -15.99 1.99
C GLU A 2 -6.03 -15.79 3.39
N GLU A 3 -5.79 -16.72 4.31
CA GLU A 3 -6.31 -16.63 5.68
C GLU A 3 -5.84 -15.36 6.40
N MET A 4 -4.57 -14.98 6.25
CA MET A 4 -4.02 -13.75 6.80
C MET A 4 -4.79 -12.51 6.30
N ILE A 5 -5.03 -12.44 4.98
CA ILE A 5 -5.77 -11.34 4.38
C ILE A 5 -7.21 -11.30 4.88
N LYS A 6 -7.90 -12.45 4.92
CA LYS A 6 -9.27 -12.56 5.46
C LYS A 6 -9.36 -12.01 6.87
N LYS A 7 -8.45 -12.40 7.74
CA LYS A 7 -8.41 -11.99 9.15
C LYS A 7 -8.13 -10.51 9.32
N VAL A 8 -7.05 -9.98 8.73
CA VAL A 8 -6.74 -8.54 8.88
C VAL A 8 -7.86 -7.65 8.33
N VAL A 9 -8.42 -7.99 7.17
CA VAL A 9 -9.53 -7.22 6.58
C VAL A 9 -10.80 -7.32 7.41
N SER A 10 -11.07 -8.47 8.03
CA SER A 10 -12.19 -8.64 8.98
C SER A 10 -12.05 -7.70 10.16
N VAL A 11 -10.86 -7.63 10.79
CA VAL A 11 -10.58 -6.72 11.91
C VAL A 11 -10.76 -5.26 11.49
N LEU A 12 -10.20 -4.86 10.33
CA LEU A 12 -10.31 -3.50 9.81
C LEU A 12 -11.79 -3.11 9.58
N LYS A 13 -12.58 -4.00 8.99
CA LYS A 13 -14.01 -3.78 8.75
C LYS A 13 -14.80 -3.67 10.06
N LYS A 14 -14.56 -4.59 11.02
CA LYS A 14 -15.25 -4.60 12.32
C LYS A 14 -15.02 -3.31 13.10
N LEU A 15 -13.80 -2.78 13.06
CA LEU A 15 -13.44 -1.52 13.72
C LEU A 15 -13.75 -0.28 12.88
N LYS A 16 -14.28 -0.45 11.66
CA LYS A 16 -14.54 0.63 10.71
C LYS A 16 -13.30 1.49 10.44
N ILE A 17 -12.12 0.85 10.34
CA ILE A 17 -10.85 1.51 10.06
C ILE A 17 -10.71 1.66 8.54
N PRO A 18 -10.61 2.90 8.00
CA PRO A 18 -10.30 3.12 6.61
C PRO A 18 -8.90 2.58 6.29
N TYR A 19 -8.77 1.91 5.14
CA TYR A 19 -7.51 1.35 4.68
C TYR A 19 -7.43 1.27 3.17
N VAL A 20 -6.21 1.16 2.68
CA VAL A 20 -5.90 0.80 1.30
C VAL A 20 -4.71 -0.17 1.27
N ILE A 21 -4.83 -1.25 0.50
CA ILE A 21 -3.74 -2.18 0.24
C ILE A 21 -2.92 -1.61 -0.92
N ILE A 22 -1.61 -1.53 -0.73
CA ILE A 22 -0.61 -1.07 -1.69
C ILE A 22 0.38 -2.20 -2.00
N GLY A 23 1.45 -1.94 -2.74
CA GLY A 23 2.57 -2.87 -2.90
C GLY A 23 2.30 -4.07 -3.82
N GLY A 24 2.65 -5.27 -3.36
CA GLY A 24 2.71 -6.49 -4.18
C GLY A 24 1.35 -7.00 -4.68
N ILE A 25 0.31 -6.93 -3.86
CA ILE A 25 -1.05 -7.40 -4.23
C ILE A 25 -1.63 -6.56 -5.37
N PRO A 26 -1.71 -5.22 -5.27
CA PRO A 26 -2.13 -4.41 -6.42
C PRO A 26 -1.25 -4.60 -7.65
N ALA A 27 0.07 -4.78 -7.48
CA ALA A 27 0.98 -5.03 -8.60
C ALA A 27 0.61 -6.31 -9.37
N SER A 28 0.24 -7.37 -8.67
CA SER A 28 -0.23 -8.62 -9.28
C SER A 28 -1.58 -8.47 -9.98
N ILE A 29 -2.46 -7.63 -9.45
CA ILE A 29 -3.82 -7.40 -10.00
C ILE A 29 -3.77 -6.47 -11.22
N TRP A 30 -3.03 -5.38 -11.15
CA TRP A 30 -2.98 -4.36 -12.21
C TRP A 30 -1.95 -4.65 -13.29
N GLY A 31 -0.86 -5.34 -12.95
CA GLY A 31 0.22 -5.69 -13.85
C GLY A 31 0.26 -7.18 -14.18
N ARG A 32 1.40 -7.80 -13.91
CA ARG A 32 1.65 -9.23 -14.10
C ARG A 32 1.56 -9.97 -12.75
N PRO A 33 0.81 -11.07 -12.66
CA PRO A 33 0.78 -11.89 -11.45
C PRO A 33 2.20 -12.33 -11.02
N ARG A 34 2.50 -12.13 -9.75
CA ARG A 34 3.75 -12.60 -9.11
C ARG A 34 3.50 -12.93 -7.64
N MET A 35 4.35 -13.76 -7.09
CA MET A 35 4.28 -14.08 -5.65
C MET A 35 4.65 -12.86 -4.81
N THR A 36 3.95 -12.70 -3.69
CA THR A 36 4.30 -11.78 -2.61
C THR A 36 4.06 -12.48 -1.28
N VAL A 37 4.92 -12.22 -0.30
CA VAL A 37 4.81 -12.80 1.04
C VAL A 37 4.25 -11.81 2.04
N ASP A 38 4.36 -10.52 1.73
CA ASP A 38 3.90 -9.42 2.56
C ASP A 38 2.65 -8.76 1.97
N THR A 39 1.83 -8.21 2.86
CA THR A 39 0.69 -7.37 2.49
C THR A 39 0.90 -5.98 3.06
N ASP A 40 1.17 -5.01 2.19
CA ASP A 40 1.36 -3.61 2.57
C ASP A 40 0.01 -2.92 2.75
N ILE A 41 -0.28 -2.37 3.92
CA ILE A 41 -1.54 -1.73 4.26
C ILE A 41 -1.30 -0.33 4.83
N VAL A 42 -1.88 0.67 4.20
CA VAL A 42 -1.97 2.02 4.73
C VAL A 42 -3.28 2.17 5.48
N LEU A 43 -3.23 2.66 6.72
CA LEU A 43 -4.36 2.79 7.63
C LEU A 43 -4.64 4.26 7.97
N SER A 44 -5.92 4.59 8.12
CA SER A 44 -6.35 5.83 8.81
C SER A 44 -7.04 5.43 10.11
N ILE A 45 -6.31 5.48 11.21
CA ILE A 45 -6.78 5.06 12.53
C ILE A 45 -6.47 6.14 13.56
N SER A 46 -7.45 6.45 14.42
CA SER A 46 -7.24 7.34 15.55
C SER A 46 -6.47 6.66 16.66
N GLU A 47 -5.68 7.43 17.40
CA GLU A 47 -4.79 6.91 18.44
C GLU A 47 -5.52 6.03 19.48
N ASN A 48 -6.72 6.45 19.90
CA ASN A 48 -7.54 5.71 20.86
C ASN A 48 -8.03 4.34 20.37
N LYS A 49 -7.95 4.06 19.07
CA LYS A 49 -8.32 2.75 18.47
C LYS A 49 -7.12 1.84 18.22
N VAL A 50 -5.90 2.34 18.33
CA VAL A 50 -4.69 1.56 18.01
C VAL A 50 -4.57 0.34 18.91
N ASP A 51 -4.76 0.51 20.22
CA ASP A 51 -4.65 -0.59 21.18
C ASP A 51 -5.68 -1.69 20.89
N LEU A 52 -6.94 -1.31 20.68
CA LEU A 52 -8.00 -2.26 20.35
C LEU A 52 -7.73 -2.99 19.03
N PHE A 53 -7.21 -2.28 18.03
CA PHE A 53 -6.84 -2.87 16.74
C PHE A 53 -5.73 -3.93 16.91
N LEU A 54 -4.67 -3.61 17.65
CA LEU A 54 -3.55 -4.52 17.91
C LEU A 54 -3.98 -5.73 18.75
N GLU A 55 -4.85 -5.54 19.76
CA GLU A 55 -5.42 -6.65 20.53
C GLU A 55 -6.26 -7.58 19.67
N MET A 56 -7.07 -7.02 18.75
CA MET A 56 -7.87 -7.84 17.84
C MET A 56 -6.99 -8.62 16.87
N LEU A 57 -5.90 -8.02 16.36
CA LEU A 57 -4.92 -8.73 15.53
C LEU A 57 -4.28 -9.88 16.33
N LYS A 58 -3.95 -9.67 17.60
CA LYS A 58 -3.40 -10.72 18.47
C LYS A 58 -4.39 -11.87 18.66
N LYS A 59 -5.69 -11.59 18.86
CA LYS A 59 -6.74 -12.62 18.93
C LYS A 59 -6.85 -13.43 17.65
N GLU A 60 -6.57 -12.80 16.51
CA GLU A 60 -6.52 -13.46 15.18
C GLU A 60 -5.16 -14.14 14.88
N LYS A 61 -4.34 -14.35 15.92
CA LYS A 61 -3.03 -15.05 15.87
C LYS A 61 -1.90 -14.30 15.14
N PHE A 62 -2.03 -12.99 14.93
CA PHE A 62 -0.92 -12.17 14.51
C PHE A 62 0.11 -11.99 15.64
N LYS A 63 1.39 -12.01 15.31
CA LYS A 63 2.49 -11.88 16.29
C LYS A 63 2.74 -10.41 16.62
N VAL A 64 1.85 -9.82 17.42
CA VAL A 64 1.90 -8.42 17.85
C VAL A 64 2.83 -8.29 19.07
N TYR A 65 4.16 -8.31 18.84
CA TYR A 65 5.16 -8.21 19.90
C TYR A 65 6.43 -7.49 19.44
N PRO A 66 7.06 -6.67 20.28
CA PRO A 66 6.54 -6.09 21.54
C PRO A 66 5.52 -4.96 21.28
N LEU A 67 4.38 -5.01 21.97
CA LEU A 67 3.24 -4.10 21.75
C LEU A 67 3.63 -2.61 21.84
N LYS A 68 4.38 -2.24 22.90
CA LYS A 68 4.85 -0.86 23.11
C LYS A 68 5.63 -0.32 21.92
N LYS A 69 6.62 -1.09 21.40
CA LYS A 69 7.44 -0.70 20.25
C LYS A 69 6.64 -0.57 18.96
N ILE A 70 5.63 -1.43 18.75
CA ILE A 70 4.73 -1.36 17.60
C ILE A 70 3.91 -0.06 17.67
N LYS A 71 3.35 0.24 18.83
CA LYS A 71 2.55 1.45 19.07
C LYS A 71 3.39 2.72 18.84
N GLU A 72 4.58 2.80 19.45
CA GLU A 72 5.52 3.92 19.28
C GLU A 72 5.87 4.16 17.80
N LYS A 73 6.19 3.09 17.06
CA LYS A 73 6.48 3.20 15.62
C LYS A 73 5.28 3.68 14.81
N LEU A 74 4.09 3.14 15.07
CA LEU A 74 2.89 3.57 14.37
C LEU A 74 2.58 5.04 14.65
N SER A 75 2.64 5.48 15.91
CA SER A 75 2.42 6.88 16.30
C SER A 75 3.47 7.82 15.68
N ALA A 76 4.69 7.35 15.47
CA ALA A 76 5.73 8.09 14.76
C ALA A 76 5.58 8.04 13.21
N GLY A 77 4.50 7.44 12.68
CA GLY A 77 4.28 7.30 11.23
C GLY A 77 5.21 6.29 10.54
N LEU A 78 5.95 5.49 11.32
CA LEU A 78 6.89 4.51 10.79
C LEU A 78 6.18 3.20 10.42
N PRO A 79 6.65 2.50 9.37
CA PRO A 79 6.09 1.20 9.02
C PRO A 79 6.38 0.15 10.09
N VAL A 80 5.41 -0.73 10.30
CA VAL A 80 5.47 -1.83 11.27
C VAL A 80 5.16 -3.14 10.58
N LYS A 81 6.10 -4.08 10.64
CA LYS A 81 5.89 -5.45 10.19
C LYS A 81 5.30 -6.29 11.32
N ILE A 82 4.17 -6.94 11.06
CA ILE A 82 3.49 -7.86 11.97
C ILE A 82 3.39 -9.22 11.30
N ALA A 83 4.11 -10.21 11.83
CA ALA A 83 4.10 -11.56 11.31
C ALA A 83 2.77 -12.27 11.62
N TYR A 84 2.28 -13.05 10.67
CA TYR A 84 1.16 -13.96 10.85
C TYR A 84 1.65 -15.41 10.98
N THR A 85 2.49 -15.83 10.05
CA THR A 85 3.19 -17.13 10.10
C THR A 85 4.70 -16.92 9.94
N LYS A 86 5.47 -17.99 9.81
CA LYS A 86 6.89 -17.92 9.48
C LYS A 86 7.15 -17.25 8.11
N HIS A 87 6.19 -17.36 7.19
CA HIS A 87 6.36 -16.91 5.79
C HIS A 87 5.50 -15.72 5.39
N PHE A 88 4.47 -15.38 6.16
CA PHE A 88 3.52 -14.32 5.80
C PHE A 88 3.44 -13.24 6.87
N SER A 89 3.45 -11.99 6.44
CA SER A 89 3.34 -10.82 7.31
C SER A 89 2.48 -9.73 6.69
N ILE A 90 2.04 -8.79 7.53
CA ILE A 90 1.47 -7.52 7.11
C ILE A 90 2.46 -6.40 7.45
N ASP A 91 2.63 -5.47 6.52
CA ASP A 91 3.37 -4.24 6.73
C ASP A 91 2.37 -3.09 6.84
N LEU A 92 2.24 -2.57 8.06
CA LEU A 92 1.28 -1.52 8.39
C LEU A 92 1.99 -0.17 8.47
N ARG A 93 1.37 0.87 7.94
CA ARG A 93 1.74 2.25 8.24
C ARG A 93 0.52 3.17 8.29
N LEU A 94 0.64 4.26 9.01
CA LEU A 94 -0.43 5.25 9.06
C LEU A 94 -0.41 6.15 7.80
N ALA A 95 -1.58 6.64 7.44
CA ALA A 95 -1.76 7.63 6.40
C ALA A 95 -1.34 9.01 6.92
N THR A 96 -0.09 9.35 6.70
CA THR A 96 0.50 10.62 7.16
C THR A 96 0.75 11.62 6.04
N LEU A 97 0.77 11.16 4.80
CA LEU A 97 1.07 11.96 3.63
C LEU A 97 -0.16 12.19 2.75
N SER A 98 -0.14 13.26 1.97
CA SER A 98 -1.22 13.60 1.02
C SER A 98 -1.51 12.47 0.04
N ILE A 99 -0.47 11.77 -0.43
CA ILE A 99 -0.59 10.60 -1.33
C ILE A 99 -1.41 9.47 -0.71
N ASP A 100 -1.34 9.27 0.60
CA ASP A 100 -2.08 8.21 1.29
C ASP A 100 -3.58 8.50 1.29
N ASN A 101 -3.94 9.74 1.57
CA ASN A 101 -5.33 10.19 1.54
C ASN A 101 -5.91 10.09 0.13
N LYS A 102 -5.13 10.46 -0.90
CA LYS A 102 -5.53 10.32 -2.31
C LYS A 102 -5.75 8.84 -2.66
N ALA A 103 -4.81 7.96 -2.34
CA ALA A 103 -4.91 6.53 -2.60
C ALA A 103 -6.13 5.89 -1.90
N MET A 104 -6.43 6.28 -0.65
CA MET A 104 -7.62 5.82 0.06
C MET A 104 -8.92 6.25 -0.62
N LYS A 105 -9.02 7.52 -1.07
CA LYS A 105 -10.19 8.04 -1.78
C LYS A 105 -10.39 7.35 -3.13
N ARG A 106 -9.32 7.08 -3.88
CA ARG A 106 -9.32 6.46 -5.21
C ARG A 106 -9.32 4.93 -5.17
N ALA A 107 -9.24 4.31 -3.99
CA ALA A 107 -9.16 2.87 -3.81
C ALA A 107 -10.24 2.12 -4.59
N LYS A 108 -9.83 1.08 -5.30
CA LYS A 108 -10.72 0.19 -6.06
C LYS A 108 -11.04 -1.03 -5.23
N VAL A 109 -12.32 -1.45 -5.26
CA VAL A 109 -12.73 -2.69 -4.62
C VAL A 109 -12.50 -3.84 -5.60
N LYS A 110 -11.71 -4.82 -5.16
CA LYS A 110 -11.46 -6.07 -5.92
C LYS A 110 -11.76 -7.28 -5.03
N LYS A 111 -12.35 -8.31 -5.62
CA LYS A 111 -12.54 -9.60 -4.96
C LYS A 111 -11.28 -10.43 -5.14
N LEU A 112 -10.68 -10.87 -4.04
CA LEU A 112 -9.54 -11.79 -3.99
C LEU A 112 -9.76 -12.74 -2.80
N PHE A 113 -9.58 -14.05 -2.99
CA PHE A 113 -9.82 -15.06 -1.93
C PHE A 113 -11.19 -14.90 -1.25
N ASP A 114 -12.24 -14.65 -2.03
CA ASP A 114 -13.61 -14.40 -1.54
C ASP A 114 -13.78 -13.19 -0.60
N VAL A 115 -12.75 -12.36 -0.49
CA VAL A 115 -12.79 -11.11 0.27
C VAL A 115 -12.79 -9.91 -0.68
N ARG A 116 -13.64 -8.93 -0.38
CA ARG A 116 -13.59 -7.62 -1.04
C ARG A 116 -12.50 -6.79 -0.40
N LEU A 117 -11.44 -6.50 -1.16
CA LEU A 117 -10.28 -5.72 -0.77
C LEU A 117 -10.36 -4.31 -1.37
N ARG A 118 -9.97 -3.32 -0.58
CA ARG A 118 -9.71 -1.97 -1.07
C ARG A 118 -8.24 -1.87 -1.45
N ILE A 119 -7.96 -1.83 -2.73
CA ILE A 119 -6.59 -1.73 -3.27
C ILE A 119 -6.38 -0.38 -3.94
N CYS A 120 -5.17 0.13 -3.93
CA CYS A 120 -4.84 1.38 -4.62
C CYS A 120 -5.11 1.28 -6.13
N SER A 121 -5.36 2.41 -6.77
CA SER A 121 -5.54 2.48 -8.23
C SER A 121 -4.23 2.13 -8.96
N PRO A 122 -4.26 1.84 -10.28
CA PRO A 122 -3.04 1.65 -11.06
C PRO A 122 -2.10 2.87 -10.99
N GLU A 123 -2.65 4.09 -11.01
CA GLU A 123 -1.88 5.33 -10.91
C GLU A 123 -1.22 5.47 -9.53
N ASP A 124 -2.00 5.25 -8.45
CA ASP A 124 -1.47 5.31 -7.09
C ASP A 124 -0.39 4.26 -6.86
N LEU A 125 -0.55 3.05 -7.43
CA LEU A 125 0.50 2.03 -7.39
C LEU A 125 1.79 2.52 -8.04
N ILE A 126 1.70 3.13 -9.24
CA ILE A 126 2.86 3.70 -9.93
C ILE A 126 3.51 4.78 -9.05
N ILE A 127 2.73 5.67 -8.43
CA ILE A 127 3.24 6.71 -7.53
C ILE A 127 4.04 6.11 -6.37
N TYR A 128 3.48 5.16 -5.62
CA TYR A 128 4.19 4.50 -4.52
C TYR A 128 5.49 3.83 -4.97
N LYS A 129 5.47 3.20 -6.15
CA LYS A 129 6.64 2.54 -6.70
C LYS A 129 7.69 3.50 -7.22
N LEU A 130 7.31 4.67 -7.72
CA LEU A 130 8.24 5.73 -8.09
C LEU A 130 8.94 6.36 -6.89
N ILE A 131 8.28 6.38 -5.72
CA ILE A 131 8.86 6.86 -4.47
C ILE A 131 9.97 5.92 -3.98
N ARG A 132 9.73 4.61 -3.97
CA ARG A 132 10.70 3.60 -3.54
C ARG A 132 11.76 3.33 -4.60
N PHE A 133 11.35 3.12 -5.84
CA PHE A 133 12.10 2.96 -7.08
C PHE A 133 13.22 1.90 -7.03
N GLN A 134 12.91 0.70 -6.52
CA GLN A 134 13.77 -0.47 -6.58
C GLN A 134 13.55 -1.23 -7.92
N GLU A 135 14.42 -2.20 -8.24
CA GLU A 135 14.31 -2.97 -9.48
C GLU A 135 12.95 -3.65 -9.66
N ILE A 136 12.44 -4.26 -8.58
CA ILE A 136 11.11 -4.86 -8.59
C ILE A 136 9.99 -3.83 -8.80
N ASP A 137 10.17 -2.59 -8.35
CA ASP A 137 9.20 -1.52 -8.58
C ASP A 137 9.17 -1.09 -10.03
N VAL A 138 10.33 -0.99 -10.66
CA VAL A 138 10.45 -0.70 -12.11
C VAL A 138 9.81 -1.81 -12.93
N PHE A 139 10.02 -3.07 -12.56
CA PHE A 139 9.37 -4.22 -13.19
C PHE A 139 7.84 -4.12 -13.08
N ASP A 140 7.32 -3.87 -11.89
CA ASP A 140 5.88 -3.75 -11.65
C ASP A 140 5.28 -2.57 -12.42
N ILE A 141 5.94 -1.39 -12.41
CA ILE A 141 5.52 -0.20 -13.18
C ILE A 141 5.41 -0.53 -14.68
N LYS A 142 6.44 -1.17 -15.25
CA LYS A 142 6.42 -1.57 -16.66
C LYS A 142 5.21 -2.45 -17.00
N ASN A 143 4.91 -3.45 -16.18
CA ASN A 143 3.78 -4.34 -16.41
C ASN A 143 2.43 -3.61 -16.29
N VAL A 144 2.30 -2.66 -15.37
CA VAL A 144 1.09 -1.81 -15.28
C VAL A 144 0.97 -0.93 -16.53
N ILE A 145 2.07 -0.31 -17.00
CA ILE A 145 2.06 0.52 -18.21
C ILE A 145 1.69 -0.30 -19.44
N ILE A 146 2.24 -1.50 -19.60
CA ILE A 146 1.91 -2.41 -20.73
C ILE A 146 0.41 -2.69 -20.76
N ARG A 147 -0.21 -2.92 -19.59
CA ARG A 147 -1.61 -3.30 -19.50
C ARG A 147 -2.59 -2.12 -19.57
N TRP A 148 -2.20 -0.96 -19.03
CA TRP A 148 -3.10 0.18 -18.80
C TRP A 148 -2.68 1.47 -19.50
N GLY A 149 -1.51 1.53 -20.16
CA GLY A 149 -0.82 2.72 -20.61
C GLY A 149 -1.69 3.87 -21.13
N LYS A 150 -2.58 3.60 -22.11
CA LYS A 150 -3.51 4.62 -22.67
C LYS A 150 -4.64 5.03 -21.72
N LYS A 151 -4.92 4.21 -20.68
CA LYS A 151 -6.00 4.43 -19.69
C LYS A 151 -5.49 5.09 -18.40
N LEU A 152 -4.16 5.23 -18.25
CA LEU A 152 -3.56 5.85 -17.07
C LEU A 152 -3.70 7.37 -17.14
N ASP A 153 -4.12 7.96 -16.03
CA ASP A 153 -4.13 9.40 -15.83
C ASP A 153 -2.71 9.88 -15.47
N TRP A 154 -1.93 10.19 -16.50
CA TRP A 154 -0.55 10.64 -16.35
C TRP A 154 -0.43 12.04 -15.73
N ASP A 155 -1.44 12.88 -15.91
CA ASP A 155 -1.46 14.21 -15.29
C ASP A 155 -1.70 14.08 -13.79
N TYR A 156 -2.59 13.19 -13.37
CA TYR A 156 -2.76 12.85 -11.96
C TYR A 156 -1.45 12.32 -11.34
N ILE A 157 -0.77 11.39 -12.01
CA ILE A 157 0.52 10.84 -11.54
C ILE A 157 1.54 11.96 -11.36
N ARG A 158 1.70 12.84 -12.36
CA ARG A 158 2.65 13.95 -12.32
C ARG A 158 2.32 14.92 -11.18
N ASN A 159 1.07 15.43 -11.16
CA ASN A 159 0.64 16.41 -10.18
C ASN A 159 0.78 15.88 -8.74
N THR A 160 0.45 14.61 -8.52
CA THR A 160 0.58 13.98 -7.20
C THR A 160 2.05 13.83 -6.79
N LEU A 161 2.96 13.51 -7.72
CA LEU A 161 4.40 13.45 -7.43
C LEU A 161 5.00 14.85 -7.20
N ASP A 162 4.53 15.88 -7.90
CA ASP A 162 4.94 17.27 -7.67
C ASP A 162 4.52 17.74 -6.26
N GLU A 163 3.29 17.43 -5.84
CA GLU A 163 2.83 17.71 -4.47
C GLU A 163 3.65 16.95 -3.43
N PHE A 164 3.89 15.65 -3.64
CA PHE A 164 4.72 14.84 -2.75
C PHE A 164 6.15 15.39 -2.63
N ALA A 165 6.74 15.81 -3.75
CA ALA A 165 8.09 16.39 -3.76
C ALA A 165 8.15 17.71 -2.96
N LYS A 166 7.10 18.52 -3.02
CA LYS A 166 6.97 19.75 -2.21
C LYS A 166 6.78 19.44 -0.73
N GLU A 167 5.91 18.46 -0.42
CA GLU A 167 5.58 18.05 0.96
C GLU A 167 6.79 17.45 1.70
N THR A 168 7.61 16.66 0.99
CA THR A 168 8.69 15.86 1.60
C THR A 168 10.10 16.36 1.28
N GLY A 169 10.25 17.29 0.33
CA GLY A 169 11.55 17.69 -0.22
C GLY A 169 12.17 16.67 -1.19
N ASN A 170 11.54 15.51 -1.41
CA ASN A 170 12.08 14.43 -2.24
C ASN A 170 11.84 14.66 -3.74
N LYS A 171 12.66 15.50 -4.36
CA LYS A 171 12.61 15.79 -5.81
C LYS A 171 13.03 14.61 -6.69
N LYS A 172 13.70 13.58 -6.14
CA LYS A 172 14.16 12.40 -6.90
C LYS A 172 13.00 11.64 -7.57
N VAL A 173 11.81 11.71 -7.01
CA VAL A 173 10.61 11.06 -7.58
C VAL A 173 10.27 11.55 -8.98
N LEU A 174 10.54 12.83 -9.29
CA LEU A 174 10.31 13.43 -10.61
C LEU A 174 11.33 12.92 -11.63
N LEU A 175 12.59 12.71 -11.20
CA LEU A 175 13.59 12.07 -12.03
C LEU A 175 13.22 10.63 -12.35
N ASN A 176 12.69 9.90 -11.36
CA ASN A 176 12.20 8.54 -11.52
C ASN A 176 11.04 8.48 -12.53
N LEU A 177 10.10 9.43 -12.45
CA LEU A 177 9.01 9.56 -13.43
C LEU A 177 9.54 9.74 -14.84
N ASN A 178 10.55 10.59 -15.05
CA ASN A 178 11.15 10.81 -16.36
C ASN A 178 11.85 9.54 -16.91
N LYS A 179 12.47 8.74 -16.04
CA LYS A 179 13.09 7.47 -16.44
C LYS A 179 12.06 6.46 -16.96
N ILE A 180 10.85 6.41 -16.39
CA ILE A 180 9.82 5.45 -16.83
C ILE A 180 9.02 5.92 -18.05
N LYS A 181 9.02 7.23 -18.40
CA LYS A 181 8.31 7.74 -19.58
C LYS A 181 8.73 7.06 -20.88
N ARG A 182 9.99 6.61 -20.98
CA ARG A 182 10.50 5.84 -22.12
C ARG A 182 9.77 4.51 -22.33
N TYR A 183 9.08 4.00 -21.32
CA TYR A 183 8.25 2.78 -21.40
C TYR A 183 6.81 3.08 -21.80
N LYS A 184 6.43 4.36 -22.01
CA LYS A 184 5.16 4.70 -22.65
C LYS A 184 5.17 4.06 -24.04
N ILE A 185 4.36 3.04 -24.21
CA ILE A 185 4.26 2.25 -25.44
C ILE A 185 3.84 3.20 -26.56
N LYS A 186 4.53 3.03 -27.68
CA LYS A 186 4.19 3.64 -28.97
C LYS A 186 2.76 3.30 -29.38
#